data_d0bca90b65556e1bf750201ce3b4f372
#
_entry.id   d0bca90b65556e1bf750201ce3b4f372
#
_cell.length_a   1.000
_cell.length_b   1.000
_cell.length_c   1.000
_cell.angle_alpha   90.00
_cell.angle_beta   90.00
_cell.angle_gamma   90.00
#
_symmetry.space_group_name_H-M   'P 1'
#
loop_
_entity.id
_entity.type
_entity.pdbx_description
1 polymer ?
#
loop_
_entity_poly.entity_id
_entity_poly.type
_entity_poly.pdbx_seq_one_letter_code
_entity_poly.pdbx_strand_id
1 'polypeptide(L)'
;MQIDDDDWWTDLGHKARKDFGRKPVIEIDVLEGVEPLDAQFGVTLPRTVPVTLQEPLFGQPADSGQDPDVLYTYAVLDAAKILGLPELLENTDLDHDCLFQGTAAEELRHAAPWIVKLEENNRFTRALFTKGSGPRDLWDSDPGIFCRSKHTLDDVRKHLRKFTKVRDGHGRWLYFRFWEGVPLRAYLDTVSLEHPASLSFYGTAERLLIDAVLTRDYAGRFVKHHCQAIPDTLESNASGRLTSVQEQALAT
;
A
#
# COMPACT_ATOMS: atom_id res chain seq x y z
N MET A 1 13.38 24.20 -31.58
CA MET A 1 12.25 24.41 -30.68
C MET A 1 12.46 23.46 -29.52
N GLN A 2 13.10 23.98 -28.47
CA GLN A 2 13.52 23.23 -27.29
C GLN A 2 12.27 23.08 -26.41
N ILE A 3 11.88 21.84 -26.13
CA ILE A 3 10.78 21.56 -25.18
C ILE A 3 11.48 21.52 -23.82
N ASP A 4 11.22 22.56 -23.00
CA ASP A 4 11.60 22.58 -21.60
C ASP A 4 10.79 21.47 -20.89
N ASP A 5 11.50 20.44 -20.44
CA ASP A 5 11.00 19.44 -19.47
C ASP A 5 10.89 20.11 -18.09
N ASP A 6 9.91 21.00 -17.94
CA ASP A 6 9.50 21.46 -16.62
C ASP A 6 8.71 20.35 -15.95
N ASP A 7 9.37 19.70 -15.01
CA ASP A 7 8.89 18.61 -14.17
C ASP A 7 7.76 19.13 -13.25
N TRP A 8 6.57 19.32 -13.83
CA TRP A 8 5.38 19.88 -13.17
C TRP A 8 4.94 19.10 -11.92
N TRP A 9 5.40 17.85 -11.79
CA TRP A 9 5.14 17.01 -10.62
C TRP A 9 5.92 17.46 -9.37
N THR A 10 7.12 17.97 -9.53
CA THR A 10 7.92 18.52 -8.41
C THR A 10 7.35 19.84 -7.88
N ASP A 11 6.70 20.64 -8.74
CA ASP A 11 6.14 21.95 -8.35
C ASP A 11 4.83 21.79 -7.55
N LEU A 12 4.02 20.74 -7.81
CA LEU A 12 2.81 20.45 -7.04
C LEU A 12 3.13 20.02 -5.59
N GLY A 13 4.19 19.23 -5.39
CA GLY A 13 4.64 18.83 -4.05
C GLY A 13 5.21 19.99 -3.23
N HIS A 14 5.76 21.02 -3.89
CA HIS A 14 6.32 22.20 -3.20
C HIS A 14 5.28 23.29 -2.93
N LYS A 15 4.26 23.45 -3.76
CA LYS A 15 3.19 24.43 -3.51
C LYS A 15 2.27 24.02 -2.37
N ALA A 16 2.02 22.72 -2.18
CA ALA A 16 1.22 22.22 -1.05
C ALA A 16 1.90 22.45 0.33
N ARG A 17 3.23 22.71 0.36
CA ARG A 17 3.99 22.93 1.61
C ARG A 17 3.99 24.40 2.10
N LYS A 18 3.46 25.35 1.36
CA LYS A 18 3.62 26.79 1.70
C LYS A 18 2.47 27.44 2.45
N ASP A 19 1.30 26.80 2.54
CA ASP A 19 0.16 27.40 3.23
C ASP A 19 -0.40 26.45 4.31
N PHE A 20 -0.43 26.98 5.50
CA PHE A 20 -1.02 26.49 6.76
C PHE A 20 0.01 25.93 7.75
N GLY A 21 0.17 26.63 8.86
CA GLY A 21 0.87 26.19 10.07
C GLY A 21 0.20 25.01 10.80
N ARG A 22 -0.55 24.15 10.07
CA ARG A 22 -1.04 22.85 10.51
C ARG A 22 -0.11 21.78 10.01
N LYS A 23 0.28 20.83 10.88
CA LYS A 23 1.02 19.64 10.49
C LYS A 23 0.26 18.92 9.37
N PRO A 24 0.94 18.40 8.33
CA PRO A 24 0.28 17.60 7.31
C PRO A 24 -0.37 16.38 7.99
N VAL A 25 -1.59 16.06 7.58
CA VAL A 25 -2.32 14.88 8.05
C VAL A 25 -1.66 13.60 7.56
N ILE A 26 -0.97 13.69 6.42
CA ILE A 26 -0.16 12.61 5.83
C ILE A 26 1.27 13.11 5.68
N GLU A 27 2.20 12.33 6.23
CA GLU A 27 3.63 12.49 6.00
C GLU A 27 4.07 11.54 4.90
N ILE A 28 4.90 12.04 3.98
CA ILE A 28 5.41 11.27 2.85
C ILE A 28 6.93 11.21 2.96
N ASP A 29 7.45 9.99 3.06
CA ASP A 29 8.88 9.70 3.13
C ASP A 29 9.30 8.89 1.92
N VAL A 30 10.35 9.31 1.22
CA VAL A 30 11.00 8.53 0.18
C VAL A 30 12.15 7.76 0.80
N LEU A 31 12.09 6.43 0.72
CA LEU A 31 13.12 5.54 1.25
C LEU A 31 14.16 5.28 0.16
N GLU A 32 15.28 5.98 0.27
CA GLU A 32 16.38 5.86 -0.68
C GLU A 32 17.27 4.65 -0.36
N GLY A 33 17.98 4.13 -1.37
CA GLY A 33 18.96 3.05 -1.19
C GLY A 33 18.37 1.70 -0.79
N VAL A 34 17.12 1.43 -1.15
CA VAL A 34 16.52 0.11 -0.91
C VAL A 34 17.02 -0.87 -1.94
N GLU A 35 17.90 -1.77 -1.52
CA GLU A 35 18.43 -2.83 -2.37
C GLU A 35 17.72 -4.16 -2.09
N PRO A 36 17.41 -4.94 -3.13
CA PRO A 36 16.83 -6.27 -2.95
C PRO A 36 17.79 -7.22 -2.24
N LEU A 37 17.22 -8.25 -1.64
CA LEU A 37 18.00 -9.38 -1.17
C LEU A 37 18.47 -10.23 -2.36
N ASP A 38 19.65 -10.79 -2.23
CA ASP A 38 20.15 -11.86 -3.10
C ASP A 38 19.80 -13.26 -2.53
N ALA A 39 20.33 -14.30 -3.15
CA ALA A 39 20.10 -15.67 -2.71
C ALA A 39 20.71 -15.99 -1.33
N GLN A 40 21.63 -15.17 -0.82
CA GLN A 40 22.31 -15.29 0.46
C GLN A 40 22.90 -16.71 0.70
N PHE A 41 23.55 -17.27 -0.30
CA PHE A 41 24.19 -18.59 -0.19
C PHE A 41 25.25 -18.62 0.91
N GLY A 42 25.19 -19.66 1.76
CA GLY A 42 26.15 -19.85 2.85
C GLY A 42 25.93 -18.95 4.08
N VAL A 43 24.88 -18.13 4.09
CA VAL A 43 24.52 -17.32 5.25
C VAL A 43 23.70 -18.17 6.23
N THR A 44 24.16 -18.31 7.46
CA THR A 44 23.49 -19.13 8.49
C THR A 44 22.13 -18.58 8.89
N LEU A 45 22.00 -17.25 9.00
CA LEU A 45 20.75 -16.54 9.31
C LEU A 45 20.50 -15.53 8.21
N PRO A 46 19.88 -15.95 7.09
CA PRO A 46 19.62 -15.05 5.98
C PRO A 46 18.57 -14.00 6.36
N ARG A 47 18.79 -12.76 5.94
CA ARG A 47 17.81 -11.69 6.09
C ARG A 47 16.57 -12.01 5.27
N THR A 48 15.43 -11.60 5.78
CA THR A 48 14.13 -11.75 5.11
C THR A 48 13.62 -10.43 4.55
N VAL A 49 14.21 -9.31 4.99
CA VAL A 49 13.82 -7.96 4.59
C VAL A 49 15.09 -7.12 4.35
N PRO A 50 15.12 -6.24 3.33
CA PRO A 50 16.18 -5.24 3.17
C PRO A 50 16.33 -4.39 4.43
N VAL A 51 17.57 -4.03 4.78
CA VAL A 51 17.87 -3.27 6.03
C VAL A 51 17.07 -1.96 6.09
N THR A 52 16.99 -1.25 4.97
CA THR A 52 16.26 0.02 4.85
C THR A 52 14.75 -0.11 5.00
N LEU A 53 14.19 -1.31 4.77
CA LEU A 53 12.76 -1.58 4.92
C LEU A 53 12.40 -2.23 6.25
N GLN A 54 13.36 -2.66 7.05
CA GLN A 54 13.11 -3.37 8.30
C GLN A 54 12.28 -2.51 9.28
N GLU A 55 12.76 -1.30 9.57
CA GLU A 55 12.05 -0.38 10.46
C GLU A 55 10.71 0.11 9.88
N PRO A 56 10.62 0.55 8.60
CA PRO A 56 9.34 0.94 8.00
C PRO A 56 8.29 -0.15 8.00
N LEU A 57 8.67 -1.42 7.84
CA LEU A 57 7.73 -2.55 7.76
C LEU A 57 7.48 -3.22 9.11
N PHE A 58 8.50 -3.39 9.96
CA PHE A 58 8.40 -4.21 11.17
C PHE A 58 8.73 -3.46 12.46
N GLY A 59 9.18 -2.20 12.37
CA GLY A 59 9.41 -1.37 13.55
C GLY A 59 8.15 -1.26 14.41
N GLN A 60 8.32 -1.28 15.72
CA GLN A 60 7.22 -1.13 16.67
C GLN A 60 7.29 0.24 17.34
N PRO A 61 6.16 0.85 17.70
CA PRO A 61 6.15 2.06 18.50
C PRO A 61 6.96 1.87 19.78
N ALA A 62 7.64 2.93 20.21
CA ALA A 62 8.30 2.90 21.52
C ALA A 62 7.25 2.58 22.60
N ASP A 63 7.63 1.70 23.53
CA ASP A 63 6.75 1.21 24.60
C ASP A 63 6.25 2.41 25.44
N SER A 64 4.99 2.80 25.27
CA SER A 64 4.38 3.95 25.94
C SER A 64 3.55 3.54 27.16
N GLY A 65 3.77 2.36 27.73
CA GLY A 65 3.11 1.87 28.94
C GLY A 65 1.94 0.90 28.66
N GLN A 66 1.24 0.49 29.59
CA GLN A 66 0.24 -0.53 29.87
C GLN A 66 -0.41 -1.40 28.77
N ASP A 67 -0.32 -1.08 27.48
CA ASP A 67 -0.73 -1.97 26.39
C ASP A 67 0.01 -1.54 25.11
N PRO A 68 1.06 -2.29 24.68
CA PRO A 68 1.80 -1.90 23.49
C PRO A 68 0.90 -2.05 22.26
N ASP A 69 0.63 -0.93 21.61
CA ASP A 69 -0.06 -0.86 20.31
C ASP A 69 0.77 -1.58 19.25
N VAL A 70 0.61 -2.88 19.12
CA VAL A 70 1.37 -3.69 18.16
C VAL A 70 0.95 -3.33 16.73
N LEU A 71 1.91 -2.89 15.93
CA LEU A 71 1.72 -2.65 14.50
C LEU A 71 2.03 -3.91 13.69
N TYR A 72 1.03 -4.42 13.02
CA TYR A 72 1.16 -5.52 12.06
C TYR A 72 1.50 -5.01 10.68
N THR A 73 2.18 -5.83 9.90
CA THR A 73 2.47 -5.58 8.49
C THR A 73 1.60 -6.47 7.62
N TYR A 74 0.90 -5.86 6.70
CA TYR A 74 0.11 -6.54 5.68
C TYR A 74 0.66 -6.24 4.31
N ALA A 75 0.76 -7.26 3.44
CA ALA A 75 0.94 -7.05 2.01
C ALA A 75 -0.39 -7.26 1.29
N VAL A 76 -0.70 -6.40 0.32
CA VAL A 76 -1.80 -6.63 -0.63
C VAL A 76 -1.17 -6.95 -1.96
N LEU A 77 -1.28 -8.20 -2.38
CA LEU A 77 -0.54 -8.79 -3.49
C LEU A 77 -1.46 -9.10 -4.66
N ASP A 78 -0.98 -8.87 -5.87
CA ASP A 78 -1.67 -9.14 -7.11
C ASP A 78 -1.38 -10.57 -7.59
N ALA A 79 -2.38 -11.45 -7.56
CA ALA A 79 -2.22 -12.81 -8.05
C ALA A 79 -1.91 -12.88 -9.56
N ALA A 80 -2.27 -11.85 -10.33
CA ALA A 80 -1.90 -11.78 -11.74
C ALA A 80 -0.38 -11.59 -11.96
N LYS A 81 0.34 -11.07 -10.96
CA LYS A 81 1.81 -10.84 -11.01
C LYS A 81 2.61 -11.96 -10.36
N ILE A 82 1.98 -12.82 -9.55
CA ILE A 82 2.63 -13.94 -8.87
C ILE A 82 1.92 -15.23 -9.28
N LEU A 83 2.58 -16.01 -10.12
CA LEU A 83 2.02 -17.29 -10.58
C LEU A 83 1.75 -18.24 -9.39
N GLY A 84 0.50 -18.68 -9.24
CA GLY A 84 0.10 -19.59 -8.17
C GLY A 84 0.12 -18.94 -6.78
N LEU A 85 -0.09 -17.64 -6.67
CA LEU A 85 -0.11 -16.93 -5.37
C LEU A 85 -1.04 -17.58 -4.34
N PRO A 86 -2.29 -17.95 -4.67
CA PRO A 86 -3.18 -18.58 -3.71
C PRO A 86 -2.58 -19.86 -3.10
N GLU A 87 -2.02 -20.74 -3.94
CA GLU A 87 -1.41 -22.00 -3.53
C GLU A 87 -0.09 -21.77 -2.76
N LEU A 88 0.65 -20.72 -3.11
CA LEU A 88 1.84 -20.34 -2.36
C LEU A 88 1.46 -19.88 -0.94
N LEU A 89 0.40 -19.09 -0.79
CA LEU A 89 -0.09 -18.64 0.51
C LEU A 89 -0.64 -19.77 1.36
N GLU A 90 -1.41 -20.69 0.78
CA GLU A 90 -1.92 -21.89 1.44
C GLU A 90 -0.80 -22.79 1.99
N ASN A 91 0.40 -22.75 1.40
CA ASN A 91 1.58 -23.48 1.87
C ASN A 91 2.45 -22.65 2.86
N THR A 92 1.92 -21.54 3.36
CA THR A 92 2.55 -20.75 4.43
C THR A 92 1.74 -20.87 5.72
N ASP A 93 2.37 -20.56 6.86
CA ASP A 93 1.66 -20.43 8.14
C ASP A 93 1.12 -19.00 8.36
N LEU A 94 1.16 -18.15 7.31
CA LEU A 94 0.73 -16.74 7.39
C LEU A 94 -0.79 -16.62 7.23
N ASP A 95 -1.40 -15.80 8.07
CA ASP A 95 -2.80 -15.41 7.90
C ASP A 95 -2.98 -14.66 6.58
N HIS A 96 -3.89 -15.10 5.74
CA HIS A 96 -4.15 -14.50 4.43
C HIS A 96 -5.60 -14.69 3.99
N ASP A 97 -6.07 -13.85 3.07
CA ASP A 97 -7.41 -13.98 2.48
C ASP A 97 -7.53 -13.20 1.16
N CYS A 98 -8.49 -13.56 0.32
CA CYS A 98 -8.81 -12.87 -0.91
C CYS A 98 -9.61 -11.58 -0.64
N LEU A 99 -9.30 -10.49 -1.34
CA LEU A 99 -10.09 -9.26 -1.26
C LEU A 99 -11.40 -9.32 -2.06
N PHE A 100 -11.50 -10.20 -3.04
CA PHE A 100 -12.77 -10.43 -3.72
C PHE A 100 -13.66 -11.36 -2.90
N GLN A 101 -14.97 -11.39 -3.19
CA GLN A 101 -15.96 -12.24 -2.52
C GLN A 101 -16.90 -12.91 -3.51
N GLY A 102 -17.53 -13.99 -3.02
CA GLY A 102 -18.52 -14.74 -3.78
C GLY A 102 -17.94 -15.27 -5.09
N THR A 103 -18.74 -15.31 -6.12
CA THR A 103 -18.35 -15.81 -7.45
C THR A 103 -17.07 -15.17 -7.99
N ALA A 104 -16.87 -13.86 -7.77
CA ALA A 104 -15.65 -13.19 -8.20
C ALA A 104 -14.39 -13.71 -7.50
N ALA A 105 -14.48 -14.14 -6.25
CA ALA A 105 -13.35 -14.75 -5.55
C ALA A 105 -13.01 -16.13 -6.11
N GLU A 106 -14.00 -16.87 -6.60
CA GLU A 106 -13.80 -18.19 -7.20
C GLU A 106 -13.28 -18.10 -8.63
N GLU A 107 -13.93 -17.29 -9.47
CA GLU A 107 -13.62 -17.17 -10.90
C GLU A 107 -12.30 -16.43 -11.15
N LEU A 108 -11.99 -15.43 -10.34
CA LEU A 108 -10.80 -14.57 -10.49
C LEU A 108 -9.70 -14.86 -9.46
N ARG A 109 -9.75 -16.01 -8.78
CA ARG A 109 -8.82 -16.41 -7.72
C ARG A 109 -7.34 -16.14 -8.08
N HIS A 110 -6.95 -16.47 -9.32
CA HIS A 110 -5.58 -16.35 -9.82
C HIS A 110 -5.24 -14.97 -10.41
N ALA A 111 -6.16 -14.01 -10.34
CA ALA A 111 -5.96 -12.62 -10.75
C ALA A 111 -6.46 -11.61 -9.71
N ALA A 112 -6.98 -12.11 -8.59
CA ALA A 112 -7.50 -11.29 -7.50
C ALA A 112 -6.38 -10.71 -6.64
N PRO A 113 -6.63 -9.57 -5.95
CA PRO A 113 -5.76 -9.11 -4.88
C PRO A 113 -5.93 -9.99 -3.62
N TRP A 114 -4.82 -10.36 -3.01
CA TRP A 114 -4.75 -11.13 -1.77
C TRP A 114 -4.09 -10.31 -0.68
N ILE A 115 -4.68 -10.28 0.51
CA ILE A 115 -4.05 -9.70 1.70
C ILE A 115 -3.39 -10.82 2.50
N VAL A 116 -2.18 -10.56 2.97
CA VAL A 116 -1.41 -11.47 3.82
C VAL A 116 -0.77 -10.71 4.97
N LYS A 117 -0.88 -11.23 6.19
CA LYS A 117 -0.18 -10.70 7.36
C LYS A 117 1.25 -11.22 7.33
N LEU A 118 2.20 -10.31 7.12
CA LEU A 118 3.61 -10.68 7.03
C LEU A 118 4.24 -10.84 8.42
N GLU A 119 5.12 -11.81 8.52
CA GLU A 119 6.05 -11.99 9.64
C GLU A 119 7.48 -11.77 9.16
N GLU A 120 8.28 -11.05 9.95
CA GLU A 120 9.64 -10.65 9.56
C GLU A 120 10.50 -11.86 9.17
N ASN A 121 10.47 -12.92 9.98
CA ASN A 121 11.34 -14.09 9.78
C ASN A 121 10.71 -15.21 8.92
N ASN A 122 9.72 -14.87 8.08
CA ASN A 122 9.04 -15.83 7.24
C ASN A 122 9.69 -15.97 5.85
N ARG A 123 9.71 -17.19 5.30
CA ARG A 123 10.27 -17.49 3.97
C ARG A 123 9.50 -16.81 2.84
N PHE A 124 8.18 -16.66 2.96
CA PHE A 124 7.38 -15.96 1.98
C PHE A 124 7.67 -14.45 2.01
N THR A 125 7.81 -13.86 3.21
CA THR A 125 8.24 -12.48 3.37
C THR A 125 9.57 -12.24 2.66
N ARG A 126 10.55 -13.16 2.84
CA ARG A 126 11.83 -13.07 2.13
C ARG A 126 11.66 -13.11 0.61
N ALA A 127 10.80 -13.98 0.10
CA ALA A 127 10.57 -14.11 -1.34
C ALA A 127 10.13 -12.78 -1.99
N LEU A 128 9.30 -11.99 -1.31
CA LEU A 128 8.84 -10.67 -1.79
C LEU A 128 10.00 -9.69 -2.02
N PHE A 129 11.08 -9.82 -1.26
CA PHE A 129 12.23 -8.91 -1.30
C PHE A 129 13.46 -9.51 -1.98
N THR A 130 13.40 -10.75 -2.44
CA THR A 130 14.52 -11.40 -3.13
C THR A 130 14.48 -11.12 -4.61
N LYS A 131 15.61 -10.68 -5.16
CA LYS A 131 15.87 -10.54 -6.60
C LYS A 131 16.66 -11.73 -7.10
N GLY A 132 16.19 -12.34 -8.19
CA GLY A 132 16.84 -13.49 -8.81
C GLY A 132 16.03 -14.00 -10.01
N SER A 133 16.37 -15.19 -10.47
CA SER A 133 15.68 -15.85 -11.60
C SER A 133 14.79 -17.03 -11.17
N GLY A 134 14.68 -17.25 -9.86
CA GLY A 134 13.86 -18.34 -9.32
C GLY A 134 12.37 -17.98 -9.29
N PRO A 135 11.48 -18.98 -9.29
CA PRO A 135 10.04 -18.75 -9.27
C PRO A 135 9.53 -18.12 -7.95
N ARG A 136 10.40 -18.00 -6.96
CA ARG A 136 10.12 -17.36 -5.65
C ARG A 136 10.90 -16.08 -5.43
N ASP A 137 11.54 -15.55 -6.47
CA ASP A 137 12.29 -14.29 -6.42
C ASP A 137 11.35 -13.20 -6.96
N LEU A 138 10.55 -12.61 -6.05
CA LEU A 138 9.38 -11.82 -6.41
C LEU A 138 9.67 -10.31 -6.52
N TRP A 139 10.91 -9.88 -6.23
CA TRP A 139 11.27 -8.47 -6.23
C TRP A 139 10.94 -7.72 -7.53
N ASP A 140 11.32 -8.32 -8.67
CA ASP A 140 11.16 -7.67 -9.98
C ASP A 140 9.71 -7.72 -10.51
N SER A 141 8.85 -8.55 -9.95
CA SER A 141 7.42 -8.58 -10.31
C SER A 141 6.64 -7.40 -9.73
N ASP A 142 7.22 -6.65 -8.77
CA ASP A 142 6.54 -5.57 -8.04
C ASP A 142 5.10 -5.97 -7.67
N PRO A 143 4.97 -6.97 -6.80
CA PRO A 143 3.74 -7.76 -6.72
C PRO A 143 2.60 -7.06 -5.98
N GLY A 144 2.86 -5.92 -5.33
CA GLY A 144 1.82 -5.25 -4.57
C GLY A 144 2.32 -4.13 -3.66
N ILE A 145 1.52 -3.81 -2.66
CA ILE A 145 1.76 -2.75 -1.69
C ILE A 145 1.85 -3.33 -0.28
N PHE A 146 2.40 -2.54 0.65
CA PHE A 146 2.46 -2.91 2.06
C PHE A 146 1.69 -1.89 2.90
N CYS A 147 1.00 -2.38 3.93
CA CYS A 147 0.24 -1.55 4.87
C CYS A 147 0.68 -1.85 6.30
N ARG A 148 0.71 -0.81 7.14
CA ARG A 148 0.86 -0.94 8.59
C ARG A 148 -0.46 -0.69 9.25
N SER A 149 -0.81 -1.51 10.23
CA SER A 149 -2.08 -1.40 10.97
C SER A 149 -1.99 -2.04 12.34
N LYS A 150 -2.71 -1.47 13.31
CA LYS A 150 -2.93 -2.05 14.65
C LYS A 150 -4.07 -3.06 14.69
N HIS A 151 -4.82 -3.18 13.59
CA HIS A 151 -6.03 -3.97 13.51
C HIS A 151 -5.78 -5.37 12.95
N THR A 152 -6.75 -6.27 13.17
CA THR A 152 -6.69 -7.64 12.67
C THR A 152 -6.75 -7.70 11.14
N LEU A 153 -6.29 -8.82 10.55
CA LEU A 153 -6.38 -9.06 9.12
C LEU A 153 -7.80 -8.89 8.59
N ASP A 154 -8.80 -9.39 9.32
CA ASP A 154 -10.21 -9.32 8.91
C ASP A 154 -10.75 -7.88 8.90
N ASP A 155 -10.37 -7.05 9.88
CA ASP A 155 -10.73 -5.62 9.91
C ASP A 155 -10.11 -4.87 8.72
N VAL A 156 -8.81 -5.05 8.50
CA VAL A 156 -8.07 -4.41 7.39
C VAL A 156 -8.64 -4.87 6.04
N ARG A 157 -8.88 -6.18 5.89
CA ARG A 157 -9.48 -6.77 4.69
C ARG A 157 -10.86 -6.17 4.41
N LYS A 158 -11.76 -6.14 5.40
CA LYS A 158 -13.11 -5.56 5.26
C LYS A 158 -13.05 -4.11 4.85
N HIS A 159 -12.09 -3.36 5.37
CA HIS A 159 -11.87 -1.97 5.02
C HIS A 159 -11.40 -1.83 3.58
N LEU A 160 -10.29 -2.48 3.20
CA LEU A 160 -9.69 -2.36 1.87
C LEU A 160 -10.62 -2.83 0.74
N ARG A 161 -11.48 -3.80 1.00
CA ARG A 161 -12.49 -4.25 0.03
C ARG A 161 -13.43 -3.16 -0.46
N LYS A 162 -13.68 -2.12 0.34
CA LYS A 162 -14.52 -0.98 -0.05
C LYS A 162 -13.91 -0.20 -1.23
N PHE A 163 -12.59 -0.30 -1.43
CA PHE A 163 -11.84 0.40 -2.46
C PHE A 163 -11.63 -0.41 -3.74
N THR A 164 -11.97 -1.70 -3.77
CA THR A 164 -11.79 -2.53 -4.97
C THR A 164 -12.63 -2.05 -6.15
N LYS A 165 -13.71 -1.32 -5.88
CA LYS A 165 -14.58 -0.71 -6.88
C LYS A 165 -14.87 0.74 -6.51
N VAL A 166 -14.77 1.62 -7.48
CA VAL A 166 -15.03 3.05 -7.36
C VAL A 166 -15.99 3.50 -8.46
N ARG A 167 -16.65 4.63 -8.27
CA ARG A 167 -17.49 5.22 -9.30
C ARG A 167 -16.80 6.40 -9.95
N ASP A 168 -16.81 6.47 -11.28
CA ASP A 168 -16.38 7.65 -12.02
C ASP A 168 -17.38 8.81 -11.89
N GLY A 169 -17.04 9.99 -12.45
CA GLY A 169 -17.92 11.17 -12.45
C GLY A 169 -19.22 10.97 -13.21
N HIS A 170 -19.31 9.95 -14.08
CA HIS A 170 -20.51 9.53 -14.80
C HIS A 170 -21.32 8.46 -14.09
N GLY A 171 -20.90 8.03 -12.88
CA GLY A 171 -21.58 7.03 -12.07
C GLY A 171 -21.31 5.58 -12.47
N ARG A 172 -20.39 5.31 -13.39
CA ARG A 172 -20.00 3.96 -13.80
C ARG A 172 -19.09 3.32 -12.78
N TRP A 173 -19.23 2.03 -12.53
CA TRP A 173 -18.34 1.28 -11.67
C TRP A 173 -17.06 0.91 -12.43
N LEU A 174 -15.91 1.22 -11.80
CA LEU A 174 -14.58 0.86 -12.25
C LEU A 174 -13.89 0.02 -11.18
N TYR A 175 -13.04 -0.92 -11.60
CA TYR A 175 -12.12 -1.57 -10.68
C TYR A 175 -10.98 -0.61 -10.36
N PHE A 176 -10.76 -0.35 -9.09
CA PHE A 176 -9.61 0.42 -8.62
C PHE A 176 -8.54 -0.55 -8.12
N ARG A 177 -7.47 -0.70 -8.89
CA ARG A 177 -6.35 -1.59 -8.58
C ARG A 177 -5.39 -0.93 -7.58
N PHE A 178 -5.87 -0.55 -6.42
CA PHE A 178 -5.08 0.11 -5.38
C PHE A 178 -3.92 -0.74 -4.85
N TRP A 179 -3.94 -2.04 -5.11
CA TRP A 179 -2.83 -2.94 -4.80
C TRP A 179 -1.63 -2.79 -5.76
N GLU A 180 -1.70 -1.95 -6.75
CA GLU A 180 -0.58 -1.47 -7.53
C GLU A 180 -0.09 -0.13 -7.00
N GLY A 181 1.24 0.01 -6.83
CA GLY A 181 1.83 1.19 -6.19
C GLY A 181 1.50 2.50 -6.89
N VAL A 182 1.52 2.51 -8.22
CA VAL A 182 1.31 3.73 -9.01
C VAL A 182 -0.12 4.24 -8.94
N PRO A 183 -1.18 3.43 -9.23
CA PRO A 183 -2.56 3.88 -9.07
C PRO A 183 -2.87 4.33 -7.64
N LEU A 184 -2.37 3.61 -6.63
CA LEU A 184 -2.61 3.99 -5.25
C LEU A 184 -1.96 5.33 -4.91
N ARG A 185 -0.70 5.57 -5.30
CA ARG A 185 -0.05 6.86 -5.05
C ARG A 185 -0.79 7.99 -5.72
N ALA A 186 -1.16 7.86 -7.00
CA ALA A 186 -1.94 8.87 -7.68
C ALA A 186 -3.25 9.21 -6.93
N TYR A 187 -3.89 8.19 -6.33
CA TYR A 187 -5.05 8.38 -5.47
C TYR A 187 -4.70 9.10 -4.15
N LEU A 188 -3.61 8.72 -3.48
CA LEU A 188 -3.18 9.28 -2.20
C LEU A 188 -2.57 10.68 -2.35
N ASP A 189 -1.82 10.95 -3.42
CA ASP A 189 -1.18 12.24 -3.68
C ASP A 189 -2.19 13.36 -3.98
N THR A 190 -3.42 12.99 -4.36
CA THR A 190 -4.53 13.95 -4.48
C THR A 190 -5.10 14.38 -3.13
N VAL A 191 -4.54 13.89 -2.00
CA VAL A 191 -4.93 14.30 -0.65
C VAL A 191 -4.52 15.74 -0.40
N SER A 192 -5.41 16.65 -0.75
CA SER A 192 -5.45 17.99 -0.16
C SER A 192 -6.58 18.03 0.86
N LEU A 193 -6.63 19.06 1.70
CA LEU A 193 -7.78 19.34 2.57
C LEU A 193 -9.11 19.47 1.78
N GLU A 194 -9.02 19.63 0.46
CA GLU A 194 -10.14 19.74 -0.47
C GLU A 194 -10.68 18.37 -0.93
N HIS A 195 -9.91 17.27 -0.71
CA HIS A 195 -10.28 15.93 -1.17
C HIS A 195 -10.28 14.91 -0.02
N PRO A 196 -11.26 14.98 0.88
CA PRO A 196 -11.37 14.08 2.03
C PRO A 196 -11.52 12.60 1.65
N ALA A 197 -11.96 12.30 0.42
CA ALA A 197 -12.18 10.93 -0.02
C ALA A 197 -10.93 10.06 0.05
N SER A 198 -9.73 10.61 -0.22
CA SER A 198 -8.48 9.84 -0.14
C SER A 198 -8.07 9.51 1.30
N LEU A 199 -8.44 10.35 2.27
CA LEU A 199 -8.21 10.05 3.69
C LEU A 199 -9.05 8.87 4.16
N SER A 200 -10.21 8.61 3.53
CA SER A 200 -11.03 7.45 3.84
C SER A 200 -10.30 6.12 3.60
N PHE A 201 -9.23 6.12 2.79
CA PHE A 201 -8.36 4.94 2.61
C PHE A 201 -7.66 4.54 3.91
N TYR A 202 -7.37 5.48 4.78
CA TYR A 202 -6.74 5.23 6.07
C TYR A 202 -7.75 4.86 7.17
N GLY A 203 -9.03 5.21 7.01
CA GLY A 203 -10.07 4.92 7.99
C GLY A 203 -11.12 6.02 8.12
N THR A 204 -11.56 6.26 9.33
CA THR A 204 -12.49 7.34 9.73
C THR A 204 -11.86 8.20 10.82
N ALA A 205 -12.45 9.36 11.11
CA ALA A 205 -11.99 10.20 12.21
C ALA A 205 -11.97 9.47 13.56
N GLU A 206 -12.91 8.56 13.78
CA GLU A 206 -13.01 7.77 15.00
C GLU A 206 -12.06 6.57 15.03
N ARG A 207 -11.69 6.01 13.85
CA ARG A 207 -10.93 4.77 13.77
C ARG A 207 -9.97 4.79 12.58
N LEU A 208 -8.69 5.00 12.87
CA LEU A 208 -7.61 4.83 11.91
C LEU A 208 -7.37 3.32 11.71
N LEU A 209 -7.61 2.82 10.50
CA LEU A 209 -7.45 1.40 10.16
C LEU A 209 -6.13 1.09 9.48
N ILE A 210 -5.56 2.06 8.76
CA ILE A 210 -4.26 1.97 8.10
C ILE A 210 -3.39 3.10 8.65
N ASP A 211 -2.31 2.78 9.33
CA ASP A 211 -1.37 3.77 9.87
C ASP A 211 -0.41 4.27 8.79
N ALA A 212 0.08 3.38 7.96
CA ALA A 212 0.95 3.73 6.85
C ALA A 212 0.79 2.79 5.66
N VAL A 213 1.12 3.31 4.48
CA VAL A 213 1.20 2.54 3.23
C VAL A 213 2.58 2.72 2.64
N LEU A 214 3.18 1.63 2.17
CA LEU A 214 4.44 1.64 1.43
C LEU A 214 4.18 1.12 0.02
N THR A 215 4.60 1.89 -0.96
CA THR A 215 4.48 1.57 -2.39
C THR A 215 5.82 1.72 -3.08
N ARG A 216 5.99 1.10 -4.26
CA ARG A 216 7.14 1.40 -5.13
C ARG A 216 6.74 2.42 -6.18
N ASP A 217 7.67 3.34 -6.50
CA ASP A 217 7.49 4.30 -7.59
C ASP A 217 8.06 3.75 -8.93
N TYR A 218 7.89 4.51 -10.00
CA TYR A 218 8.43 4.14 -11.32
C TYR A 218 9.96 4.03 -11.37
N ALA A 219 10.66 4.71 -10.46
CA ALA A 219 12.12 4.61 -10.32
C ALA A 219 12.54 3.42 -9.44
N GLY A 220 11.59 2.64 -8.92
CA GLY A 220 11.85 1.51 -8.03
C GLY A 220 12.11 1.89 -6.58
N ARG A 221 11.95 3.17 -6.19
CA ARG A 221 12.10 3.64 -4.82
C ARG A 221 10.85 3.30 -4.02
N PHE A 222 11.02 3.07 -2.73
CA PHE A 222 9.88 2.93 -1.83
C PHE A 222 9.43 4.30 -1.32
N VAL A 223 8.11 4.51 -1.33
CA VAL A 223 7.46 5.71 -0.80
C VAL A 223 6.52 5.29 0.31
N LYS A 224 6.72 5.84 1.49
CA LYS A 224 5.88 5.62 2.67
C LYS A 224 4.97 6.81 2.86
N HIS A 225 3.67 6.57 2.89
CA HIS A 225 2.65 7.53 3.28
C HIS A 225 2.16 7.16 4.67
N HIS A 226 2.40 8.02 5.65
CA HIS A 226 2.00 7.82 7.05
C HIS A 226 0.88 8.77 7.41
N CYS A 227 -0.28 8.25 7.82
CA CYS A 227 -1.42 9.02 8.28
C CYS A 227 -1.34 9.25 9.79
N GLN A 228 -1.21 10.51 10.22
CA GLN A 228 -1.11 10.85 11.65
C GLN A 228 -2.49 10.90 12.31
N ALA A 229 -3.49 11.43 11.62
CA ALA A 229 -4.87 11.55 12.09
C ALA A 229 -5.80 11.86 10.91
N ILE A 230 -7.08 11.53 11.08
CA ILE A 230 -8.15 11.90 10.16
C ILE A 230 -8.99 12.99 10.83
N PRO A 231 -9.15 14.19 10.22
CA PRO A 231 -9.95 15.26 10.80
C PRO A 231 -11.45 14.94 10.89
N ASP A 232 -12.12 15.36 11.97
CA ASP A 232 -13.56 15.13 12.19
C ASP A 232 -14.48 15.77 11.12
N THR A 233 -13.97 16.76 10.39
CA THR A 233 -14.75 17.51 9.38
C THR A 233 -15.05 16.71 8.11
N LEU A 234 -14.64 15.45 8.01
CA LEU A 234 -14.73 14.62 6.80
C LEU A 234 -16.03 13.82 6.65
N GLU A 235 -16.94 13.86 7.64
CA GLU A 235 -18.11 12.97 7.66
C GLU A 235 -19.16 13.23 6.56
N SER A 236 -19.16 14.39 5.90
CA SER A 236 -20.28 14.75 5.00
C SER A 236 -20.14 14.33 3.54
N ASN A 237 -18.95 13.88 3.06
CA ASN A 237 -18.70 13.65 1.64
C ASN A 237 -18.11 12.29 1.24
N ALA A 238 -18.11 11.29 2.11
CA ALA A 238 -17.55 9.96 1.85
C ALA A 238 -18.44 9.09 0.93
N SER A 239 -18.90 9.64 -0.18
CA SER A 239 -19.49 8.83 -1.24
C SER A 239 -18.40 8.55 -2.28
N GLY A 240 -17.64 7.48 -2.17
CA GLY A 240 -16.58 6.97 -3.06
C GLY A 240 -16.54 7.46 -4.53
N ARG A 241 -16.61 8.78 -4.73
CA ARG A 241 -16.53 9.43 -6.04
C ARG A 241 -15.08 9.79 -6.32
N LEU A 242 -14.58 9.34 -7.45
CA LEU A 242 -13.29 9.79 -7.96
C LEU A 242 -13.38 11.26 -8.36
N THR A 243 -12.31 12.01 -8.14
CA THR A 243 -12.14 13.34 -8.75
C THR A 243 -11.69 13.19 -10.20
N SER A 244 -11.82 14.24 -11.01
CA SER A 244 -11.39 14.24 -12.42
C SER A 244 -9.91 13.85 -12.59
N VAL A 245 -9.06 14.20 -11.63
CA VAL A 245 -7.61 13.83 -11.60
C VAL A 245 -7.43 12.34 -11.33
N GLN A 246 -8.23 11.77 -10.44
CA GLN A 246 -8.20 10.33 -10.14
C GLN A 246 -8.71 9.49 -11.32
N GLU A 247 -9.68 10.02 -12.09
CA GLU A 247 -10.17 9.39 -13.31
C GLU A 247 -9.10 9.34 -14.41
N GLN A 248 -8.30 10.39 -14.54
CA GLN A 248 -7.19 10.42 -15.51
C GLN A 248 -6.08 9.44 -15.15
N ALA A 249 -5.74 9.31 -13.88
CA ALA A 249 -4.72 8.37 -13.40
C ALA A 249 -5.11 6.90 -13.57
N LEU A 250 -6.42 6.58 -13.63
CA LEU A 250 -6.92 5.22 -13.85
C LEU A 250 -7.09 4.88 -15.34
N ALA A 251 -7.00 5.86 -16.23
CA ALA A 251 -7.16 5.69 -17.68
C ALA A 251 -5.82 5.45 -18.42
N THR A 252 -4.69 5.49 -17.73
CA THR A 252 -3.34 5.29 -18.25
C THR A 252 -2.80 3.94 -17.84
#